data_a443c68c0d02face101b0e73d5b77848
#
_entry.id   a443c68c0d02face101b0e73d5b77848
#
_cell.length_a   1.000
_cell.length_b   1.000
_cell.length_c   1.000
_cell.angle_alpha   90.00
_cell.angle_beta   90.00
_cell.angle_gamma   90.00
#
_symmetry.space_group_name_H-M   'P 1'
#
loop_
_entity.id
_entity.type
_entity.pdbx_description
1 polymer ?
#
loop_
_entity_poly.entity_id
_entity_poly.type
_entity_poly.pdbx_seq_one_letter_code
_entity_poly.pdbx_strand_id
1 'polypeptide(L)'
;MGWTAVSGAGLSWADAPETNAVSTQLTIPYVPTRQDVVRDLFWLADVGTNDVLYDLGSGDGGIVIAAVRDCGARKAVGIEIDPQRIRESREKAKEAGVTDRVEFIQGDLFTNDFSQASVVVLYLGQRANLDLRAKLVRTLRPGARIVTHQFGMGEWPPDKELTVRTPYLGMFGREANQFAGNPNVPDYEAGRNLATTSTLSMWIVPAPLAGIWRGDVSMPGGKRELKLALHQRLTGLYGSFQLRGATNVEGWVSADLWGNHLRFEGRLTDRPYFEFGIMFDGHIRENTMRGKLAVLERSQIREDQWESRRDKADFTGTWEWNGPVGARPVHLKIEKRDGTWLGDYLDRGWNSRAANGLETTVRDFYDFGGGFYFTFLIGRERNKGGLGYGILVDENAGWLTGEAIAESNGVKGTVSFYPYSERPKKDIVVQQGSQPWSPRRVTP
;
A
#
# COMPACT_ATOMS: atom_id res chain seq x y z
N MET A 1 13.12 -70.69 -9.67
CA MET A 1 13.83 -69.40 -9.57
C MET A 1 12.83 -68.39 -9.11
N GLY A 2 12.91 -68.12 -7.81
CA GLY A 2 11.91 -67.29 -7.12
C GLY A 2 12.24 -65.79 -7.20
N TRP A 3 11.21 -64.99 -7.37
CA TRP A 3 11.24 -63.54 -7.16
C TRP A 3 10.58 -63.23 -5.83
N THR A 4 11.39 -62.79 -4.89
CA THR A 4 10.93 -62.26 -3.61
C THR A 4 10.49 -60.79 -3.77
N ALA A 5 9.25 -60.51 -3.45
CA ALA A 5 8.69 -59.15 -3.37
C ALA A 5 9.22 -58.46 -2.10
N VAL A 6 9.84 -57.32 -2.26
CA VAL A 6 10.22 -56.44 -1.18
C VAL A 6 9.06 -55.46 -0.95
N SER A 7 8.44 -55.56 0.23
CA SER A 7 7.41 -54.64 0.73
C SER A 7 8.03 -53.25 1.04
N GLY A 8 7.66 -52.23 0.29
CA GLY A 8 8.04 -50.87 0.57
C GLY A 8 7.22 -50.32 1.75
N ALA A 9 7.90 -49.94 2.81
CA ALA A 9 7.34 -49.22 3.93
C ALA A 9 6.91 -47.81 3.47
N GLY A 10 5.63 -47.49 3.71
CA GLY A 10 5.09 -46.16 3.44
C GLY A 10 5.71 -45.12 4.36
N LEU A 11 6.42 -44.15 3.76
CA LEU A 11 6.85 -42.95 4.47
C LEU A 11 5.64 -42.05 4.69
N SER A 12 5.40 -41.76 5.96
CA SER A 12 4.37 -40.84 6.44
C SER A 12 4.78 -39.41 6.07
N TRP A 13 3.82 -38.60 5.60
CA TRP A 13 4.02 -37.18 5.25
C TRP A 13 4.29 -36.26 6.45
N ALA A 14 4.41 -36.83 7.65
CA ALA A 14 4.58 -36.08 8.91
C ALA A 14 6.02 -35.71 9.22
N ASP A 15 7.03 -36.22 8.50
CA ASP A 15 8.46 -36.04 8.80
C ASP A 15 9.24 -35.28 7.70
N ALA A 16 8.56 -34.42 6.94
CA ALA A 16 9.30 -33.47 6.10
C ALA A 16 9.88 -32.38 7.01
N PRO A 17 11.21 -32.14 7.01
CA PRO A 17 11.79 -31.04 7.77
C PRO A 17 11.18 -29.74 7.24
N GLU A 18 10.76 -28.85 8.16
CA GLU A 18 10.38 -27.48 7.83
C GLU A 18 11.51 -26.89 6.99
N THR A 19 11.24 -26.70 5.69
CA THR A 19 12.17 -26.00 4.82
C THR A 19 12.28 -24.59 5.35
N ASN A 20 13.40 -24.28 5.98
CA ASN A 20 13.81 -22.92 6.27
C ASN A 20 13.61 -22.11 4.99
N ALA A 21 12.61 -21.26 4.99
CA ALA A 21 12.43 -20.23 3.97
C ALA A 21 13.75 -19.46 3.94
N VAL A 22 14.50 -19.60 2.85
CA VAL A 22 15.66 -18.76 2.59
C VAL A 22 15.09 -17.35 2.42
N SER A 23 15.03 -16.61 3.50
CA SER A 23 14.90 -15.18 3.51
C SER A 23 16.05 -14.65 2.66
N THR A 24 15.78 -14.25 1.42
CA THR A 24 16.68 -13.40 0.66
C THR A 24 16.71 -12.08 1.42
N GLN A 25 17.60 -12.00 2.39
CA GLN A 25 17.81 -10.82 3.22
C GLN A 25 18.16 -9.67 2.28
N LEU A 26 17.23 -8.73 2.11
CA LEU A 26 17.48 -7.48 1.39
C LEU A 26 18.59 -6.75 2.16
N THR A 27 19.79 -6.76 1.63
CA THR A 27 20.89 -6.00 2.20
C THR A 27 20.71 -4.56 1.80
N ILE A 28 20.13 -3.76 2.67
CA ILE A 28 19.97 -2.31 2.50
C ILE A 28 21.21 -1.65 3.06
N PRO A 29 22.03 -0.94 2.26
CA PRO A 29 23.21 -0.27 2.76
C PRO A 29 22.81 0.86 3.71
N TYR A 30 23.55 1.00 4.81
CA TYR A 30 23.39 2.13 5.72
C TYR A 30 23.89 3.43 5.07
N VAL A 31 22.99 4.39 4.91
CA VAL A 31 23.30 5.75 4.43
C VAL A 31 22.62 6.76 5.37
N PRO A 32 23.40 7.55 6.14
CA PRO A 32 22.79 8.50 7.06
C PRO A 32 22.09 9.65 6.31
N THR A 33 20.91 10.02 6.76
CA THR A 33 20.20 11.19 6.26
C THR A 33 20.79 12.45 6.88
N ARG A 34 21.09 13.45 6.06
CA ARG A 34 21.62 14.74 6.52
C ARG A 34 20.60 15.49 7.39
N GLN A 35 21.07 16.26 8.36
CA GLN A 35 20.22 16.99 9.30
C GLN A 35 19.32 18.05 8.63
N ASP A 36 19.75 18.68 7.55
CA ASP A 36 18.92 19.60 6.77
C ASP A 36 17.77 18.86 6.09
N VAL A 37 18.02 17.69 5.50
CA VAL A 37 16.99 16.82 4.91
C VAL A 37 16.04 16.27 5.97
N VAL A 38 16.57 15.92 7.15
CA VAL A 38 15.71 15.49 8.30
C VAL A 38 14.73 16.58 8.71
N ARG A 39 15.16 17.85 8.76
CA ARG A 39 14.25 18.98 9.04
C ARG A 39 13.17 19.14 7.98
N ASP A 40 13.55 19.00 6.71
CA ASP A 40 12.59 19.08 5.60
C ASP A 40 11.60 17.92 5.60
N LEU A 41 12.03 16.69 5.98
CA LEU A 41 11.15 15.54 6.21
C LEU A 41 10.12 15.83 7.30
N PHE A 42 10.57 16.38 8.43
CA PHE A 42 9.68 16.71 9.55
C PHE A 42 8.70 17.83 9.18
N TRP A 43 9.16 18.85 8.46
CA TRP A 43 8.31 19.90 7.95
C TRP A 43 7.25 19.36 6.98
N LEU A 44 7.65 18.51 6.02
CA LEU A 44 6.73 17.90 5.06
C LEU A 44 5.66 17.06 5.75
N ALA A 45 6.05 16.32 6.79
CA ALA A 45 5.18 15.46 7.57
C ALA A 45 4.42 16.19 8.68
N ASP A 46 4.69 17.48 8.91
CA ASP A 46 4.12 18.24 10.03
C ASP A 46 4.30 17.49 11.37
N VAL A 47 5.53 17.10 11.68
CA VAL A 47 5.86 16.35 12.90
C VAL A 47 5.77 17.29 14.12
N GLY A 48 5.00 16.88 15.11
CA GLY A 48 4.75 17.69 16.31
C GLY A 48 4.59 16.88 17.60
N THR A 49 4.22 17.58 18.66
CA THR A 49 4.20 17.05 20.04
C THR A 49 3.20 15.92 20.30
N ASN A 50 2.22 15.74 19.43
CA ASN A 50 1.24 14.65 19.53
C ASN A 50 1.69 13.37 18.81
N ASP A 51 2.79 13.43 18.07
CA ASP A 51 3.20 12.33 17.20
C ASP A 51 3.97 11.25 17.94
N VAL A 52 3.74 10.02 17.45
CA VAL A 52 4.58 8.85 17.67
C VAL A 52 5.23 8.53 16.33
N LEU A 53 6.54 8.83 16.22
CA LEU A 53 7.29 8.61 14.99
C LEU A 53 7.97 7.24 15.03
N TYR A 54 7.90 6.50 13.92
CA TYR A 54 8.69 5.30 13.68
C TYR A 54 9.63 5.52 12.50
N ASP A 55 10.92 5.19 12.70
CA ASP A 55 11.93 5.16 11.64
C ASP A 55 12.29 3.71 11.35
N LEU A 56 11.91 3.22 10.17
CA LEU A 56 12.12 1.83 9.78
C LEU A 56 13.45 1.72 9.01
N GLY A 57 14.42 1.05 9.61
CA GLY A 57 15.84 1.07 9.20
C GLY A 57 16.55 2.27 9.79
N SER A 58 16.42 2.46 11.11
CA SER A 58 16.81 3.70 11.79
C SER A 58 18.31 3.95 11.85
N GLY A 59 19.14 2.99 11.46
CA GLY A 59 20.58 3.11 11.49
C GLY A 59 21.10 3.58 12.87
N ASP A 60 21.82 4.68 12.87
CA ASP A 60 22.42 5.30 14.05
C ASP A 60 21.45 6.13 14.90
N GLY A 61 20.16 6.11 14.59
CA GLY A 61 19.10 6.76 15.35
C GLY A 61 18.96 8.27 15.13
N GLY A 62 19.66 8.83 14.16
CA GLY A 62 19.69 10.29 13.95
C GLY A 62 18.32 10.93 13.74
N ILE A 63 17.42 10.30 12.95
CA ILE A 63 16.05 10.77 12.72
C ILE A 63 15.21 10.64 13.99
N VAL A 64 15.28 9.50 14.67
CA VAL A 64 14.53 9.22 15.92
C VAL A 64 14.84 10.26 17.00
N ILE A 65 16.13 10.51 17.22
CA ILE A 65 16.63 11.48 18.21
C ILE A 65 16.17 12.90 17.84
N ALA A 66 16.33 13.29 16.58
CA ALA A 66 15.95 14.61 16.09
C ALA A 66 14.44 14.85 16.20
N ALA A 67 13.60 13.85 15.97
CA ALA A 67 12.14 13.98 16.09
C ALA A 67 11.71 14.41 17.51
N VAL A 68 12.34 13.87 18.53
CA VAL A 68 12.07 14.21 19.92
C VAL A 68 12.73 15.52 20.31
N ARG A 69 14.01 15.70 19.97
CA ARG A 69 14.79 16.88 20.37
C ARG A 69 14.31 18.16 19.69
N ASP A 70 14.08 18.10 18.38
CA ASP A 70 13.86 19.29 17.55
C ASP A 70 12.39 19.59 17.29
N CYS A 71 11.54 18.55 17.18
CA CYS A 71 10.10 18.69 16.98
C CYS A 71 9.25 18.44 18.23
N GLY A 72 9.88 17.95 19.30
CA GLY A 72 9.17 17.64 20.54
C GLY A 72 8.24 16.45 20.45
N ALA A 73 8.42 15.54 19.46
CA ALA A 73 7.56 14.36 19.28
C ALA A 73 7.32 13.65 20.61
N ARG A 74 6.09 13.19 20.83
CA ARG A 74 5.69 12.53 22.08
C ARG A 74 6.55 11.30 22.35
N LYS A 75 6.83 10.52 21.31
CA LYS A 75 7.69 9.36 21.32
C LYS A 75 8.28 9.15 19.93
N ALA A 76 9.50 8.64 19.84
CA ALA A 76 10.07 8.17 18.60
C ALA A 76 10.70 6.78 18.78
N VAL A 77 10.52 5.90 17.79
CA VAL A 77 10.95 4.51 17.80
C VAL A 77 11.76 4.21 16.56
N GLY A 78 12.97 3.67 16.71
CA GLY A 78 13.78 3.17 15.62
C GLY A 78 13.75 1.64 15.57
N ILE A 79 13.50 1.07 14.41
CA ILE A 79 13.63 -0.36 14.16
C ILE A 79 14.83 -0.57 13.25
N GLU A 80 15.81 -1.35 13.73
CA GLU A 80 17.06 -1.60 13.03
C GLU A 80 17.51 -3.05 13.23
N ILE A 81 18.01 -3.69 12.19
CA ILE A 81 18.44 -5.09 12.24
C ILE A 81 19.87 -5.23 12.74
N ASP A 82 20.72 -4.23 12.50
CA ASP A 82 22.13 -4.26 12.88
C ASP A 82 22.32 -3.96 14.39
N PRO A 83 22.81 -4.92 15.18
CA PRO A 83 23.03 -4.72 16.61
C PRO A 83 24.10 -3.65 16.92
N GLN A 84 25.03 -3.37 16.00
CA GLN A 84 26.01 -2.31 16.19
C GLN A 84 25.32 -0.94 16.09
N ARG A 85 24.46 -0.73 15.09
CA ARG A 85 23.70 0.51 14.94
C ARG A 85 22.76 0.76 16.11
N ILE A 86 22.15 -0.29 16.66
CA ILE A 86 21.33 -0.18 17.87
C ILE A 86 22.16 0.30 19.08
N ARG A 87 23.39 -0.16 19.24
CA ARG A 87 24.28 0.35 20.30
C ARG A 87 24.61 1.83 20.10
N GLU A 88 25.03 2.19 18.88
CA GLU A 88 25.36 3.57 18.52
C GLU A 88 24.16 4.52 18.74
N SER A 89 22.96 4.10 18.34
CA SER A 89 21.74 4.91 18.50
C SER A 89 21.39 5.15 19.98
N ARG A 90 21.55 4.14 20.83
CA ARG A 90 21.32 4.28 22.28
C ARG A 90 22.32 5.20 22.96
N GLU A 91 23.58 5.15 22.57
CA GLU A 91 24.62 6.07 23.07
C GLU A 91 24.31 7.52 22.66
N LYS A 92 24.00 7.75 21.40
CA LYS A 92 23.62 9.07 20.89
C LYS A 92 22.35 9.63 21.57
N ALA A 93 21.37 8.79 21.83
CA ALA A 93 20.17 9.21 22.55
C ALA A 93 20.47 9.64 23.99
N LYS A 94 21.40 8.95 24.66
CA LYS A 94 21.86 9.32 25.98
C LYS A 94 22.61 10.66 25.97
N GLU A 95 23.50 10.85 25.00
CA GLU A 95 24.22 12.12 24.81
C GLU A 95 23.27 13.30 24.53
N ALA A 96 22.20 13.03 23.75
CA ALA A 96 21.19 14.01 23.43
C ALA A 96 20.16 14.28 24.56
N GLY A 97 20.18 13.48 25.65
CA GLY A 97 19.28 13.63 26.79
C GLY A 97 17.80 13.32 26.47
N VAL A 98 17.53 12.39 25.55
CA VAL A 98 16.15 12.09 25.08
C VAL A 98 15.73 10.63 25.33
N THR A 99 16.45 9.89 26.15
CA THR A 99 16.24 8.45 26.40
C THR A 99 14.86 8.10 26.98
N ASP A 100 14.19 9.03 27.58
CA ASP A 100 12.84 8.88 28.14
C ASP A 100 11.74 8.83 27.09
N ARG A 101 12.00 9.32 25.88
CA ARG A 101 11.03 9.41 24.79
C ARG A 101 11.44 8.71 23.50
N VAL A 102 12.64 8.11 23.46
CA VAL A 102 13.10 7.32 22.32
C VAL A 102 13.25 5.84 22.69
N GLU A 103 12.97 4.99 21.71
CA GLU A 103 13.14 3.55 21.85
C GLU A 103 13.85 3.00 20.60
N PHE A 104 14.78 2.06 20.78
CA PHE A 104 15.44 1.37 19.67
C PHE A 104 15.24 -0.13 19.79
N ILE A 105 14.55 -0.70 18.79
CA ILE A 105 14.19 -2.11 18.70
C ILE A 105 15.12 -2.78 17.69
N GLN A 106 15.90 -3.76 18.15
CA GLN A 106 16.64 -4.61 17.25
C GLN A 106 15.70 -5.63 16.63
N GLY A 107 15.52 -5.58 15.30
CA GLY A 107 14.61 -6.51 14.62
C GLY A 107 14.39 -6.20 13.15
N ASP A 108 13.70 -7.13 12.50
CA ASP A 108 13.30 -7.01 11.11
C ASP A 108 12.04 -6.15 10.99
N LEU A 109 12.13 -5.06 10.23
CA LEU A 109 11.02 -4.13 9.97
C LEU A 109 9.81 -4.79 9.27
N PHE A 110 10.01 -5.90 8.57
CA PHE A 110 8.92 -6.64 7.95
C PHE A 110 8.07 -7.44 8.95
N THR A 111 8.63 -7.81 10.10
CA THR A 111 7.94 -8.61 11.13
C THR A 111 7.52 -7.78 12.35
N ASN A 112 8.25 -6.71 12.67
CA ASN A 112 7.96 -5.87 13.83
C ASN A 112 6.64 -5.11 13.70
N ASP A 113 5.99 -4.82 14.85
CA ASP A 113 4.79 -4.00 14.94
C ASP A 113 5.13 -2.51 15.01
N PHE A 114 4.46 -1.71 14.19
CA PHE A 114 4.51 -0.25 14.20
C PHE A 114 3.11 0.38 14.13
N SER A 115 2.08 -0.35 14.54
CA SER A 115 0.67 0.08 14.50
C SER A 115 0.38 1.37 15.28
N GLN A 116 1.22 1.66 16.28
CA GLN A 116 1.11 2.87 17.10
C GLN A 116 1.63 4.15 16.41
N ALA A 117 2.27 4.01 15.25
CA ALA A 117 2.84 5.16 14.56
C ALA A 117 1.76 6.14 14.06
N SER A 118 2.01 7.42 14.27
CA SER A 118 1.31 8.51 13.56
C SER A 118 2.14 9.03 12.39
N VAL A 119 3.46 8.83 12.43
CA VAL A 119 4.40 9.12 11.36
C VAL A 119 5.36 7.96 11.20
N VAL A 120 5.57 7.51 9.97
CA VAL A 120 6.58 6.52 9.60
C VAL A 120 7.55 7.15 8.62
N VAL A 121 8.85 7.04 8.90
CA VAL A 121 9.93 7.49 8.01
C VAL A 121 10.60 6.29 7.36
N LEU A 122 10.93 6.41 6.07
CA LEU A 122 11.58 5.36 5.28
C LEU A 122 12.70 5.93 4.43
N TYR A 123 13.88 5.33 4.51
CA TYR A 123 14.98 5.52 3.58
C TYR A 123 15.63 4.17 3.23
N LEU A 124 14.84 3.29 2.58
CA LEU A 124 15.18 1.87 2.45
C LEU A 124 15.49 1.42 1.01
N GLY A 125 15.15 2.22 0.03
CA GLY A 125 15.20 1.84 -1.38
C GLY A 125 13.84 1.40 -1.93
N GLN A 126 13.70 1.51 -3.25
CA GLN A 126 12.42 1.31 -3.95
C GLN A 126 11.78 -0.06 -3.68
N ARG A 127 12.59 -1.13 -3.66
CA ARG A 127 12.08 -2.49 -3.47
C ARG A 127 11.50 -2.67 -2.07
N ALA A 128 12.23 -2.25 -1.04
CA ALA A 128 11.78 -2.39 0.34
C ALA A 128 10.50 -1.58 0.62
N ASN A 129 10.42 -0.35 0.07
CA ASN A 129 9.21 0.47 0.20
C ASN A 129 7.99 -0.22 -0.41
N LEU A 130 8.13 -0.83 -1.59
CA LEU A 130 7.05 -1.56 -2.24
C LEU A 130 6.65 -2.83 -1.46
N ASP A 131 7.62 -3.57 -0.94
CA ASP A 131 7.36 -4.78 -0.16
C ASP A 131 6.71 -4.45 1.20
N LEU A 132 6.97 -3.27 1.79
CA LEU A 132 6.34 -2.77 3.01
C LEU A 132 4.95 -2.17 2.81
N ARG A 133 4.65 -1.67 1.63
CA ARG A 133 3.47 -0.85 1.35
C ARG A 133 2.16 -1.47 1.85
N ALA A 134 1.91 -2.76 1.54
CA ALA A 134 0.69 -3.42 1.98
C ALA A 134 0.61 -3.54 3.52
N LYS A 135 1.74 -3.81 4.18
CA LYS A 135 1.81 -3.83 5.63
C LYS A 135 1.56 -2.45 6.23
N LEU A 136 2.15 -1.38 5.66
CA LEU A 136 1.93 0.00 6.11
C LEU A 136 0.45 0.38 6.05
N VAL A 137 -0.20 0.17 4.90
CA VAL A 137 -1.63 0.50 4.72
C VAL A 137 -2.52 -0.31 5.67
N ARG A 138 -2.21 -1.59 5.91
CA ARG A 138 -3.01 -2.46 6.76
C ARG A 138 -2.82 -2.19 8.25
N THR A 139 -1.60 -1.85 8.67
CA THR A 139 -1.21 -1.76 10.08
C THR A 139 -1.44 -0.38 10.67
N LEU A 140 -1.17 0.66 9.87
CA LEU A 140 -1.29 2.03 10.33
C LEU A 140 -2.74 2.49 10.36
N ARG A 141 -3.07 3.33 11.33
CA ARG A 141 -4.40 3.95 11.41
C ARG A 141 -4.61 4.95 10.26
N PRO A 142 -5.84 5.10 9.78
CA PRO A 142 -6.16 6.16 8.82
C PRO A 142 -5.73 7.53 9.32
N GLY A 143 -5.12 8.31 8.44
CA GLY A 143 -4.53 9.61 8.78
C GLY A 143 -3.08 9.55 9.25
N ALA A 144 -2.50 8.38 9.49
CA ALA A 144 -1.06 8.26 9.70
C ALA A 144 -0.30 8.70 8.44
N ARG A 145 0.86 9.31 8.62
CA ARG A 145 1.69 9.86 7.55
C ARG A 145 2.89 8.97 7.32
N ILE A 146 3.13 8.60 6.08
CA ILE A 146 4.32 7.87 5.64
C ILE A 146 5.18 8.87 4.89
N VAL A 147 6.43 9.05 5.28
CA VAL A 147 7.37 9.96 4.63
C VAL A 147 8.56 9.19 4.13
N THR A 148 8.94 9.41 2.89
CA THR A 148 10.11 8.74 2.32
C THR A 148 11.17 9.73 1.88
N HIS A 149 12.40 9.29 1.95
CA HIS A 149 13.54 9.95 1.34
C HIS A 149 13.90 9.21 0.05
N GLN A 150 13.86 9.88 -1.09
CA GLN A 150 14.29 9.46 -2.43
C GLN A 150 13.42 8.40 -3.12
N PHE A 151 12.83 7.44 -2.40
CA PHE A 151 12.15 6.29 -2.99
C PHE A 151 10.64 6.33 -2.72
N GLY A 152 9.84 6.19 -3.78
CA GLY A 152 8.38 6.28 -3.70
C GLY A 152 7.67 4.97 -3.37
N MET A 153 6.34 5.01 -3.44
CA MET A 153 5.41 3.90 -3.18
C MET A 153 4.82 3.30 -4.47
N GLY A 154 5.56 3.37 -5.58
CA GLY A 154 5.13 2.83 -6.86
C GLY A 154 3.97 3.61 -7.48
N GLU A 155 2.87 2.93 -7.80
CA GLU A 155 1.66 3.52 -8.37
C GLU A 155 0.82 4.33 -7.37
N TRP A 156 1.14 4.29 -6.07
CA TRP A 156 0.50 5.14 -5.08
C TRP A 156 1.11 6.55 -5.15
N PRO A 157 0.40 7.56 -5.68
CA PRO A 157 0.91 8.92 -5.78
C PRO A 157 1.02 9.54 -4.38
N PRO A 158 2.06 10.35 -4.11
CA PRO A 158 2.17 11.04 -2.84
C PRO A 158 1.13 12.16 -2.72
N ASP A 159 0.67 12.42 -1.49
CA ASP A 159 -0.19 13.55 -1.16
C ASP A 159 0.58 14.87 -1.19
N LYS A 160 1.87 14.82 -0.81
CA LYS A 160 2.81 15.95 -0.89
C LYS A 160 4.18 15.48 -1.34
N GLU A 161 4.87 16.33 -2.08
CA GLU A 161 6.23 16.09 -2.53
C GLU A 161 7.06 17.37 -2.44
N LEU A 162 8.30 17.24 -2.01
CA LEU A 162 9.28 18.31 -1.91
C LEU A 162 10.61 17.86 -2.53
N THR A 163 11.14 18.63 -3.46
CA THR A 163 12.50 18.43 -3.98
C THR A 163 13.45 19.38 -3.27
N VAL A 164 14.41 18.81 -2.55
CA VAL A 164 15.43 19.56 -1.83
C VAL A 164 16.77 19.46 -2.52
N ARG A 165 17.53 20.56 -2.57
CA ARG A 165 18.89 20.55 -3.09
C ARG A 165 19.84 20.14 -1.98
N THR A 166 20.58 19.07 -2.21
CA THR A 166 21.63 18.63 -1.30
C THR A 166 22.97 18.70 -2.00
N PRO A 167 24.03 19.18 -1.36
CA PRO A 167 25.37 18.97 -1.89
C PRO A 167 25.63 17.48 -2.07
N TYR A 168 26.20 17.09 -3.18
CA TYR A 168 26.53 15.68 -3.43
C TYR A 168 27.52 15.19 -2.36
N LEU A 169 27.04 14.33 -1.49
CA LEU A 169 27.88 13.41 -0.75
C LEU A 169 27.75 12.10 -1.48
N GLY A 170 28.80 11.64 -2.16
CA GLY A 170 28.78 10.39 -2.92
C GLY A 170 28.03 9.28 -2.17
N MET A 171 27.51 8.30 -2.89
CA MET A 171 26.64 7.21 -2.39
C MET A 171 27.18 6.50 -1.12
N PHE A 172 28.46 6.74 -0.77
CA PHE A 172 29.20 6.10 0.33
C PHE A 172 29.78 7.09 1.36
N GLY A 173 29.26 8.30 1.47
CA GLY A 173 29.60 9.20 2.57
C GLY A 173 31.09 9.64 2.57
N ARG A 174 31.84 9.34 3.63
CA ARG A 174 33.24 9.75 3.80
C ARG A 174 34.21 9.23 2.73
N GLU A 175 33.84 8.18 2.02
CA GLU A 175 34.73 7.57 1.00
C GLU A 175 34.84 8.39 -0.28
N ALA A 176 33.90 9.31 -0.54
CA ALA A 176 34.04 10.24 -1.68
C ALA A 176 35.31 11.09 -1.59
N ASN A 177 35.82 11.37 -0.38
CA ASN A 177 37.07 12.07 -0.20
C ASN A 177 38.33 11.22 -0.49
N GLN A 178 38.21 9.88 -0.53
CA GLN A 178 39.34 9.00 -0.88
C GLN A 178 39.66 9.07 -2.38
N PHE A 179 38.73 9.50 -3.21
CA PHE A 179 38.93 9.64 -4.66
C PHE A 179 39.28 11.08 -5.08
N ALA A 180 39.24 12.02 -4.15
CA ALA A 180 39.63 13.41 -4.46
C ALA A 180 41.11 13.46 -4.88
N GLY A 181 41.32 13.73 -6.17
CA GLY A 181 42.66 13.80 -6.77
C GLY A 181 43.11 12.54 -7.53
N ASN A 182 42.28 11.52 -7.65
CA ASN A 182 42.58 10.39 -8.54
C ASN A 182 42.24 10.75 -10.00
N PRO A 183 43.23 10.83 -10.91
CA PRO A 183 43.02 11.24 -12.31
C PRO A 183 42.21 10.24 -13.13
N ASN A 184 41.98 9.03 -12.61
CA ASN A 184 41.20 7.98 -13.27
C ASN A 184 39.70 7.95 -12.84
N VAL A 185 39.31 8.82 -11.90
CA VAL A 185 37.92 8.96 -11.46
C VAL A 185 37.34 10.20 -12.13
N PRO A 186 36.25 10.09 -12.90
CA PRO A 186 35.62 11.24 -13.54
C PRO A 186 35.26 12.33 -12.52
N ASP A 187 35.40 13.61 -12.91
CA ASP A 187 35.17 14.77 -12.02
C ASP A 187 33.80 14.77 -11.34
N TYR A 188 32.78 14.13 -11.93
CA TYR A 188 31.45 13.96 -11.30
C TYR A 188 31.48 13.00 -10.08
N GLU A 189 32.41 12.06 -10.04
CA GLU A 189 32.63 11.15 -8.91
C GLU A 189 33.51 11.76 -7.83
N ALA A 190 34.34 12.76 -8.20
CA ALA A 190 35.22 13.46 -7.27
C ALA A 190 34.51 14.49 -6.36
N GLY A 191 33.19 14.62 -6.43
CA GLY A 191 32.36 15.38 -5.49
C GLY A 191 32.55 16.90 -5.52
N ARG A 192 33.14 17.46 -6.58
CA ARG A 192 33.29 18.91 -6.71
C ARG A 192 32.02 19.53 -7.27
N ASN A 193 31.22 20.18 -6.41
CA ASN A 193 30.13 21.12 -6.77
C ASN A 193 28.91 20.56 -7.50
N LEU A 194 28.62 19.27 -7.47
CA LEU A 194 27.33 18.75 -7.96
C LEU A 194 26.28 18.85 -6.85
N ALA A 195 25.39 19.82 -6.96
CA ALA A 195 24.16 19.80 -6.17
C ALA A 195 23.31 18.63 -6.68
N THR A 196 23.10 17.64 -5.85
CA THR A 196 22.09 16.60 -6.10
C THR A 196 20.77 17.05 -5.52
N THR A 197 19.71 16.54 -6.08
CA THR A 197 18.37 16.72 -5.53
C THR A 197 17.94 15.45 -4.83
N SER A 198 17.38 15.59 -3.65
CA SER A 198 16.63 14.53 -2.96
C SER A 198 15.15 14.82 -3.08
N THR A 199 14.38 13.80 -3.39
CA THR A 199 12.92 13.87 -3.38
C THR A 199 12.40 13.36 -2.04
N LEU A 200 11.62 14.18 -1.35
CA LEU A 200 10.90 13.82 -0.14
C LEU A 200 9.43 13.70 -0.50
N SER A 201 8.80 12.58 -0.19
CA SER A 201 7.41 12.36 -0.54
C SER A 201 6.63 11.89 0.69
N MET A 202 5.38 12.35 0.82
CA MET A 202 4.50 12.03 1.94
C MET A 202 3.19 11.44 1.45
N TRP A 203 2.73 10.40 2.12
CA TRP A 203 1.43 9.76 1.92
C TRP A 203 0.63 9.79 3.21
N ILE A 204 -0.68 9.99 3.10
CA ILE A 204 -1.63 9.85 4.20
C ILE A 204 -2.33 8.49 4.05
N VAL A 205 -2.26 7.67 5.08
CA VAL A 205 -2.91 6.36 5.07
C VAL A 205 -4.42 6.53 4.96
N PRO A 206 -5.07 5.96 3.94
CA PRO A 206 -6.50 6.13 3.73
C PRO A 206 -7.34 5.26 4.67
N ALA A 207 -8.54 5.70 4.98
CA ALA A 207 -9.52 4.84 5.62
C ALA A 207 -9.99 3.73 4.68
N PRO A 208 -10.32 2.53 5.18
CA PRO A 208 -10.90 1.47 4.39
C PRO A 208 -12.38 1.76 4.08
N LEU A 209 -12.69 2.01 2.81
CA LEU A 209 -14.01 2.49 2.36
C LEU A 209 -14.73 1.60 1.35
N ALA A 210 -14.05 0.65 0.74
CA ALA A 210 -14.70 -0.20 -0.25
C ALA A 210 -15.91 -0.93 0.33
N GLY A 211 -16.92 -1.18 -0.51
CA GLY A 211 -18.12 -1.93 -0.16
C GLY A 211 -19.42 -1.17 -0.41
N ILE A 212 -20.50 -1.77 0.06
CA ILE A 212 -21.85 -1.21 -0.04
C ILE A 212 -22.16 -0.42 1.22
N TRP A 213 -22.60 0.82 1.01
CA TRP A 213 -23.02 1.73 2.07
C TRP A 213 -24.49 2.11 1.89
N ARG A 214 -25.23 2.18 2.99
CA ARG A 214 -26.67 2.52 2.99
C ARG A 214 -26.96 3.56 4.04
N GLY A 215 -27.80 4.52 3.66
CA GLY A 215 -28.30 5.56 4.57
C GLY A 215 -29.56 6.20 4.01
N ASP A 216 -30.42 6.69 4.89
CA ASP A 216 -31.65 7.38 4.49
C ASP A 216 -31.36 8.84 4.18
N VAL A 217 -31.94 9.33 3.11
CA VAL A 217 -31.91 10.73 2.69
C VAL A 217 -33.30 11.33 2.76
N SER A 218 -33.44 12.49 3.38
CA SER A 218 -34.70 13.23 3.44
C SER A 218 -35.00 13.88 2.09
N MET A 219 -36.10 13.48 1.46
CA MET A 219 -36.53 13.99 0.15
C MET A 219 -37.96 14.49 0.21
N PRO A 220 -38.43 15.31 -0.75
CA PRO A 220 -39.85 15.59 -0.89
C PRO A 220 -40.64 14.29 -1.05
N GLY A 221 -41.63 14.12 -0.19
CA GLY A 221 -42.43 12.89 -0.17
C GLY A 221 -41.91 11.77 0.75
N GLY A 222 -40.88 12.05 1.57
CA GLY A 222 -40.40 11.15 2.61
C GLY A 222 -38.95 10.74 2.48
N LYS A 223 -38.51 9.87 3.37
CA LYS A 223 -37.15 9.32 3.34
C LYS A 223 -36.98 8.33 2.19
N ARG A 224 -35.79 8.37 1.59
CA ARG A 224 -35.37 7.44 0.52
C ARG A 224 -34.03 6.82 0.87
N GLU A 225 -33.84 5.53 0.60
CA GLU A 225 -32.55 4.87 0.79
C GLU A 225 -31.58 5.32 -0.31
N LEU A 226 -30.44 5.86 0.11
CA LEU A 226 -29.25 6.05 -0.72
C LEU A 226 -28.31 4.87 -0.50
N LYS A 227 -28.07 4.10 -1.56
CA LYS A 227 -27.09 3.03 -1.62
C LYS A 227 -25.87 3.52 -2.40
N LEU A 228 -24.66 3.39 -1.83
CA LEU A 228 -23.39 3.59 -2.51
C LEU A 228 -22.69 2.26 -2.68
N ALA A 229 -22.12 2.01 -3.85
CA ALA A 229 -21.21 0.91 -4.11
C ALA A 229 -19.83 1.52 -4.41
N LEU A 230 -18.92 1.44 -3.44
CA LEU A 230 -17.60 2.10 -3.50
C LEU A 230 -16.50 1.09 -3.71
N HIS A 231 -15.68 1.33 -4.72
CA HIS A 231 -14.44 0.61 -5.01
C HIS A 231 -13.26 1.48 -4.59
N GLN A 232 -12.26 0.86 -3.98
CA GLN A 232 -11.08 1.56 -3.48
C GLN A 232 -9.79 0.93 -3.98
N ARG A 233 -8.91 1.80 -4.44
CA ARG A 233 -7.54 1.47 -4.85
C ARG A 233 -6.59 2.46 -4.18
N LEU A 234 -6.10 2.09 -3.00
CA LEU A 234 -5.34 3.01 -2.12
C LEU A 234 -6.16 4.28 -1.83
N THR A 235 -5.69 5.45 -2.25
CA THR A 235 -6.43 6.71 -2.12
C THR A 235 -7.45 6.95 -3.23
N GLY A 236 -7.34 6.23 -4.33
CA GLY A 236 -8.32 6.28 -5.43
C GLY A 236 -9.65 5.64 -5.03
N LEU A 237 -10.73 6.40 -5.14
CA LEU A 237 -12.07 5.97 -4.77
C LEU A 237 -13.05 6.32 -5.88
N TYR A 238 -13.85 5.35 -6.29
CA TYR A 238 -14.89 5.53 -7.29
C TYR A 238 -16.03 4.55 -7.05
N GLY A 239 -17.15 4.75 -7.72
CA GLY A 239 -18.27 3.84 -7.55
C GLY A 239 -19.54 4.30 -8.21
N SER A 240 -20.65 3.78 -7.71
CA SER A 240 -21.99 4.14 -8.13
C SER A 240 -22.90 4.44 -6.95
N PHE A 241 -23.95 5.19 -7.20
CA PHE A 241 -25.02 5.38 -6.25
C PHE A 241 -26.37 5.00 -6.84
N GLN A 242 -27.27 4.59 -5.96
CA GLN A 242 -28.68 4.35 -6.27
C GLN A 242 -29.53 5.03 -5.19
N LEU A 243 -30.41 5.92 -5.59
CA LEU A 243 -31.41 6.50 -4.71
C LEU A 243 -32.77 5.84 -5.02
N ARG A 244 -33.27 5.04 -4.09
CA ARG A 244 -34.55 4.32 -4.24
C ARG A 244 -35.73 5.23 -3.95
N GLY A 245 -36.79 5.10 -4.74
CA GLY A 245 -38.03 5.89 -4.56
C GLY A 245 -39.04 5.60 -5.64
N ALA A 246 -40.04 6.48 -5.84
CA ALA A 246 -41.05 6.34 -6.90
C ALA A 246 -40.40 6.28 -8.30
N THR A 247 -39.30 6.98 -8.49
CA THR A 247 -38.37 6.83 -9.61
C THR A 247 -37.00 6.53 -9.02
N ASN A 248 -36.41 5.38 -9.39
CA ASN A 248 -35.05 5.06 -9.03
C ASN A 248 -34.08 5.98 -9.80
N VAL A 249 -33.10 6.52 -9.11
CA VAL A 249 -32.06 7.37 -9.68
C VAL A 249 -30.74 6.65 -9.47
N GLU A 250 -29.96 6.51 -10.54
CA GLU A 250 -28.67 5.84 -10.54
C GLU A 250 -27.60 6.73 -11.18
N GLY A 251 -26.39 6.67 -10.66
CA GLY A 251 -25.28 7.41 -11.20
C GLY A 251 -23.94 6.89 -10.70
N TRP A 252 -22.89 7.57 -11.12
CA TRP A 252 -21.53 7.26 -10.69
C TRP A 252 -21.07 8.23 -9.60
N VAL A 253 -20.09 7.81 -8.83
CA VAL A 253 -19.47 8.56 -7.73
C VAL A 253 -17.98 8.69 -8.00
N SER A 254 -17.48 9.92 -7.89
CA SER A 254 -16.05 10.20 -7.73
C SER A 254 -15.80 10.77 -6.35
N ALA A 255 -14.66 10.47 -5.75
CA ALA A 255 -14.40 10.87 -4.38
C ALA A 255 -12.92 11.15 -4.12
N ASP A 256 -12.68 12.04 -3.17
CA ASP A 256 -11.40 12.35 -2.58
C ASP A 256 -11.36 11.86 -1.13
N LEU A 257 -10.26 11.24 -0.75
CA LEU A 257 -10.07 10.64 0.56
C LEU A 257 -8.74 11.07 1.18
N TRP A 258 -8.81 11.74 2.33
CA TRP A 258 -7.66 12.16 3.15
C TRP A 258 -7.76 11.56 4.54
N GLY A 259 -7.04 10.48 4.78
CA GLY A 259 -7.15 9.73 6.03
C GLY A 259 -8.57 9.21 6.23
N ASN A 260 -9.31 9.77 7.19
CA ASN A 260 -10.72 9.46 7.46
C ASN A 260 -11.70 10.54 6.99
N HIS A 261 -11.24 11.59 6.34
CA HIS A 261 -12.08 12.62 5.75
C HIS A 261 -12.40 12.27 4.31
N LEU A 262 -13.68 12.20 3.99
CA LEU A 262 -14.21 11.84 2.68
C LEU A 262 -15.03 12.99 2.11
N ARG A 263 -14.74 13.34 0.87
CA ARG A 263 -15.61 14.16 0.04
C ARG A 263 -15.96 13.39 -1.22
N PHE A 264 -17.23 13.32 -1.59
CA PHE A 264 -17.63 12.73 -2.86
C PHE A 264 -18.68 13.53 -3.59
N GLU A 265 -18.68 13.36 -4.91
CA GLU A 265 -19.71 13.84 -5.83
C GLU A 265 -20.32 12.66 -6.57
N GLY A 266 -21.66 12.64 -6.66
CA GLY A 266 -22.41 11.68 -7.48
C GLY A 266 -23.17 12.40 -8.59
N ARG A 267 -23.10 11.85 -9.81
CA ARG A 267 -23.73 12.40 -11.01
C ARG A 267 -24.50 11.32 -11.75
N LEU A 268 -25.58 11.71 -12.43
CA LEU A 268 -26.34 10.80 -13.28
C LEU A 268 -25.52 10.32 -14.48
N THR A 269 -25.77 9.09 -14.90
CA THR A 269 -25.09 8.49 -16.05
C THR A 269 -25.58 9.08 -17.37
N ASP A 270 -26.88 9.39 -17.48
CA ASP A 270 -27.55 9.67 -18.76
C ASP A 270 -28.14 11.08 -18.87
N ARG A 271 -27.89 11.96 -17.87
CA ARG A 271 -28.54 13.29 -17.83
C ARG A 271 -27.58 14.42 -17.46
N PRO A 272 -27.87 15.66 -17.87
CA PRO A 272 -27.07 16.81 -17.49
C PRO A 272 -26.98 17.00 -15.98
N TYR A 273 -25.86 17.50 -15.50
CA TYR A 273 -25.53 17.71 -14.08
C TYR A 273 -26.58 18.49 -13.28
N PHE A 274 -27.25 19.45 -13.90
CA PHE A 274 -28.24 20.30 -13.24
C PHE A 274 -29.58 19.60 -12.93
N GLU A 275 -29.81 18.38 -13.40
CA GLU A 275 -31.06 17.68 -13.10
C GLU A 275 -31.04 16.94 -11.77
N PHE A 276 -29.91 16.29 -11.45
CA PHE A 276 -29.71 15.59 -10.20
C PHE A 276 -28.23 15.40 -9.89
N GLY A 277 -27.87 15.58 -8.63
CA GLY A 277 -26.53 15.31 -8.11
C GLY A 277 -26.54 15.13 -6.60
N ILE A 278 -25.52 14.49 -6.10
CA ILE A 278 -25.26 14.38 -4.66
C ILE A 278 -23.85 14.84 -4.35
N MET A 279 -23.66 15.52 -3.24
CA MET A 279 -22.35 15.87 -2.71
C MET A 279 -22.30 15.56 -1.21
N PHE A 280 -21.22 14.96 -0.80
CA PHE A 280 -20.99 14.63 0.62
C PHE A 280 -19.65 15.19 1.08
N ASP A 281 -19.62 15.68 2.30
CA ASP A 281 -18.43 16.10 3.01
C ASP A 281 -18.52 15.63 4.47
N GLY A 282 -17.62 14.75 4.89
CA GLY A 282 -17.72 14.18 6.22
C GLY A 282 -16.58 13.21 6.58
N HIS A 283 -16.80 12.46 7.63
CA HIS A 283 -15.81 11.57 8.21
C HIS A 283 -16.29 10.14 8.31
N ILE A 284 -15.30 9.23 8.29
CA ILE A 284 -15.51 7.81 8.44
C ILE A 284 -14.97 7.38 9.81
N ARG A 285 -15.76 6.52 10.48
CA ARG A 285 -15.33 5.74 11.62
C ARG A 285 -15.79 4.31 11.43
N GLU A 286 -14.84 3.40 11.28
CA GLU A 286 -15.11 1.97 11.07
C GLU A 286 -16.11 1.72 9.92
N ASN A 287 -17.34 1.35 10.25
CA ASN A 287 -18.40 1.04 9.29
C ASN A 287 -19.49 2.14 9.22
N THR A 288 -19.15 3.35 9.62
CA THR A 288 -20.10 4.49 9.62
C THR A 288 -19.49 5.70 8.93
N MET A 289 -20.21 6.31 7.99
CA MET A 289 -19.95 7.64 7.46
C MET A 289 -20.90 8.63 8.10
N ARG A 290 -20.39 9.80 8.51
CA ARG A 290 -21.19 10.90 9.02
C ARG A 290 -20.70 12.22 8.49
N GLY A 291 -21.62 13.05 8.02
CA GLY A 291 -21.29 14.37 7.48
C GLY A 291 -22.49 15.07 6.87
N LYS A 292 -22.21 16.11 6.11
CA LYS A 292 -23.22 16.84 5.34
C LYS A 292 -23.41 16.17 3.97
N LEU A 293 -24.65 15.89 3.62
CA LEU A 293 -25.04 15.45 2.29
C LEU A 293 -25.91 16.52 1.64
N ALA A 294 -25.47 17.03 0.51
CA ALA A 294 -26.27 17.90 -0.33
C ALA A 294 -26.84 17.10 -1.48
N VAL A 295 -28.13 17.26 -1.75
CA VAL A 295 -28.84 16.68 -2.90
C VAL A 295 -29.35 17.81 -3.76
N LEU A 296 -28.91 17.83 -5.01
CA LEU A 296 -29.43 18.69 -6.06
C LEU A 296 -30.51 17.93 -6.83
N GLU A 297 -31.72 18.47 -6.86
CA GLU A 297 -32.82 17.96 -7.68
C GLU A 297 -33.56 19.13 -8.34
N ARG A 298 -33.61 19.17 -9.67
CA ARG A 298 -34.28 20.21 -10.47
C ARG A 298 -33.90 21.63 -10.03
N SER A 299 -32.60 21.90 -9.92
CA SER A 299 -32.03 23.20 -9.51
C SER A 299 -32.31 23.61 -8.05
N GLN A 300 -32.85 22.74 -7.22
CA GLN A 300 -32.99 22.94 -5.77
C GLN A 300 -31.94 22.13 -5.04
N ILE A 301 -31.18 22.81 -4.18
CA ILE A 301 -30.18 22.15 -3.30
C ILE A 301 -30.79 21.98 -1.93
N ARG A 302 -30.62 20.80 -1.36
CA ARG A 302 -30.98 20.49 0.03
C ARG A 302 -29.77 19.91 0.72
N GLU A 303 -29.46 20.42 1.87
CA GLU A 303 -28.39 19.92 2.73
C GLU A 303 -28.99 19.33 4.00
N ASP A 304 -28.47 18.17 4.41
CA ASP A 304 -28.88 17.55 5.66
C ASP A 304 -27.67 16.83 6.30
N GLN A 305 -27.75 16.58 7.60
CA GLN A 305 -26.83 15.65 8.25
C GLN A 305 -27.17 14.24 7.81
N TRP A 306 -26.18 13.52 7.34
CA TRP A 306 -26.37 12.20 6.83
C TRP A 306 -25.46 11.19 7.52
N GLU A 307 -26.04 10.04 7.82
CA GLU A 307 -25.33 8.90 8.34
C GLU A 307 -25.61 7.70 7.42
N SER A 308 -24.55 6.98 7.05
CA SER A 308 -24.67 5.70 6.38
C SER A 308 -23.84 4.62 7.06
N ARG A 309 -24.24 3.38 6.83
CA ARG A 309 -23.54 2.22 7.37
C ARG A 309 -23.14 1.28 6.25
N ARG A 310 -21.97 0.68 6.42
CA ARG A 310 -21.44 -0.31 5.50
C ARG A 310 -22.10 -1.67 5.74
N ASP A 311 -22.51 -2.34 4.65
CA ASP A 311 -22.97 -3.72 4.70
C ASP A 311 -21.82 -4.65 5.14
N LYS A 312 -22.18 -5.73 5.82
CA LYS A 312 -21.20 -6.76 6.18
C LYS A 312 -20.75 -7.48 4.92
N ALA A 313 -19.43 -7.71 4.82
CA ALA A 313 -18.82 -8.45 3.72
C ALA A 313 -18.23 -9.77 4.23
N ASP A 314 -18.28 -10.79 3.41
CA ASP A 314 -17.58 -12.07 3.62
C ASP A 314 -16.95 -12.52 2.31
N PHE A 315 -15.63 -12.43 2.26
CA PHE A 315 -14.83 -12.86 1.11
C PHE A 315 -14.16 -14.22 1.31
N THR A 316 -14.37 -14.88 2.44
CA THR A 316 -13.71 -16.17 2.74
C THR A 316 -13.98 -17.18 1.65
N GLY A 317 -12.95 -17.85 1.16
CA GLY A 317 -13.08 -18.94 0.20
C GLY A 317 -12.13 -18.82 -0.98
N THR A 318 -12.25 -19.76 -1.90
CA THR A 318 -11.53 -19.73 -3.17
C THR A 318 -12.44 -19.18 -4.25
N TRP A 319 -11.94 -18.19 -4.97
CA TRP A 319 -12.65 -17.52 -6.04
C TRP A 319 -11.98 -17.84 -7.37
N GLU A 320 -12.78 -18.24 -8.35
CA GLU A 320 -12.33 -18.58 -9.69
C GLU A 320 -12.92 -17.62 -10.72
N TRP A 321 -12.11 -17.20 -11.67
CA TRP A 321 -12.56 -16.47 -12.86
C TRP A 321 -11.69 -16.78 -14.08
N ASN A 322 -12.20 -16.51 -15.27
CA ASN A 322 -11.41 -16.61 -16.49
C ASN A 322 -10.43 -15.44 -16.56
N GLY A 323 -9.14 -15.74 -16.58
CA GLY A 323 -8.09 -14.74 -16.67
C GLY A 323 -8.12 -13.95 -17.98
N PRO A 324 -7.61 -12.71 -17.98
CA PRO A 324 -7.54 -11.88 -19.19
C PRO A 324 -6.54 -12.40 -20.23
N VAL A 325 -5.64 -13.29 -19.83
CA VAL A 325 -4.58 -13.86 -20.68
C VAL A 325 -4.76 -15.37 -20.78
N GLY A 326 -5.39 -15.79 -21.88
CA GLY A 326 -5.59 -17.22 -22.19
C GLY A 326 -6.80 -17.85 -21.47
N ALA A 327 -7.20 -19.02 -21.94
CA ALA A 327 -8.42 -19.72 -21.54
C ALA A 327 -8.32 -20.47 -20.19
N ARG A 328 -7.37 -20.12 -19.34
CA ARG A 328 -7.21 -20.80 -18.04
C ARG A 328 -7.85 -20.01 -16.92
N PRO A 329 -8.60 -20.68 -16.03
CA PRO A 329 -9.16 -20.04 -14.84
C PRO A 329 -8.04 -19.58 -13.88
N VAL A 330 -8.27 -18.48 -13.21
CA VAL A 330 -7.42 -17.91 -12.17
C VAL A 330 -8.09 -18.14 -10.83
N HIS A 331 -7.33 -18.58 -9.83
CA HIS A 331 -7.85 -18.87 -8.49
C HIS A 331 -7.20 -17.96 -7.44
N LEU A 332 -8.03 -17.25 -6.70
CA LEU A 332 -7.67 -16.42 -5.57
C LEU A 332 -8.30 -17.00 -4.30
N LYS A 333 -7.49 -17.45 -3.36
CA LYS A 333 -7.93 -17.84 -2.04
C LYS A 333 -7.94 -16.61 -1.13
N ILE A 334 -9.06 -16.34 -0.49
CA ILE A 334 -9.18 -15.26 0.50
C ILE A 334 -9.55 -15.89 1.84
N GLU A 335 -8.81 -15.54 2.87
CA GLU A 335 -9.06 -15.99 4.24
C GLU A 335 -8.95 -14.82 5.22
N LYS A 336 -9.60 -14.95 6.37
CA LYS A 336 -9.56 -13.96 7.43
C LYS A 336 -8.67 -14.46 8.55
N ARG A 337 -7.59 -13.71 8.86
CA ARG A 337 -6.69 -13.96 10.00
C ARG A 337 -6.66 -12.72 10.87
N ASP A 338 -6.87 -12.88 12.16
CA ASP A 338 -6.84 -11.78 13.15
C ASP A 338 -7.69 -10.55 12.74
N GLY A 339 -8.85 -10.81 12.15
CA GLY A 339 -9.75 -9.76 11.69
C GLY A 339 -9.45 -9.18 10.32
N THR A 340 -8.30 -9.47 9.72
CA THR A 340 -7.84 -8.94 8.43
C THR A 340 -8.02 -9.97 7.32
N TRP A 341 -8.46 -9.52 6.15
CA TRP A 341 -8.53 -10.33 4.95
C TRP A 341 -7.16 -10.45 4.28
N LEU A 342 -6.77 -11.67 3.94
CA LEU A 342 -5.54 -11.99 3.21
C LEU A 342 -5.91 -12.74 1.94
N GLY A 343 -5.25 -12.39 0.85
CA GLY A 343 -5.41 -13.06 -0.44
C GLY A 343 -4.18 -13.84 -0.83
N ASP A 344 -4.37 -15.04 -1.36
CA ASP A 344 -3.32 -15.89 -1.89
C ASP A 344 -3.71 -16.41 -3.28
N TYR A 345 -2.78 -16.29 -4.22
CA TYR A 345 -2.96 -16.74 -5.60
C TYR A 345 -2.57 -18.21 -5.74
N LEU A 346 -3.51 -19.06 -6.14
CA LEU A 346 -3.33 -20.51 -6.11
C LEU A 346 -2.79 -21.14 -7.40
N ASP A 347 -2.83 -20.43 -8.53
CA ASP A 347 -2.46 -21.00 -9.84
C ASP A 347 -0.96 -21.17 -10.01
N ARG A 348 -0.41 -22.19 -9.40
CA ARG A 348 0.99 -22.59 -9.53
C ARG A 348 1.34 -23.14 -10.92
N GLY A 349 0.34 -23.30 -11.79
CA GLY A 349 0.50 -23.94 -13.12
C GLY A 349 1.37 -23.18 -14.11
N TRP A 350 1.58 -21.89 -13.93
CA TRP A 350 2.46 -21.08 -14.78
C TRP A 350 3.93 -21.19 -14.37
N ASN A 351 4.26 -21.67 -13.18
CA ASN A 351 5.63 -21.71 -12.68
C ASN A 351 6.05 -22.92 -11.85
N SER A 352 5.24 -23.98 -11.76
CA SER A 352 5.56 -25.14 -10.91
C SER A 352 6.80 -25.94 -11.32
N ARG A 353 7.46 -25.59 -12.43
CA ARG A 353 8.71 -26.23 -12.90
C ARG A 353 9.83 -25.26 -13.25
N ALA A 354 9.77 -24.03 -12.78
CA ALA A 354 10.96 -23.20 -12.82
C ALA A 354 11.94 -23.72 -11.77
N ALA A 355 12.94 -24.43 -12.20
CA ALA A 355 13.99 -25.07 -11.39
C ALA A 355 14.82 -24.11 -10.52
N ASN A 356 14.37 -22.90 -10.24
CA ASN A 356 15.06 -21.85 -9.49
C ASN A 356 14.16 -21.08 -8.52
N GLY A 357 13.07 -21.66 -8.01
CA GLY A 357 12.47 -21.24 -6.74
C GLY A 357 11.91 -19.81 -6.64
N LEU A 358 11.49 -19.17 -7.75
CA LEU A 358 10.84 -17.88 -7.70
C LEU A 358 9.33 -18.09 -7.67
N GLU A 359 8.76 -17.93 -6.48
CA GLU A 359 7.33 -17.94 -6.24
C GLU A 359 6.69 -16.67 -6.82
N THR A 360 5.57 -16.84 -7.52
CA THR A 360 4.65 -15.72 -7.80
C THR A 360 4.04 -15.26 -6.48
N THR A 361 4.67 -14.32 -5.84
CA THR A 361 4.15 -13.75 -4.59
C THR A 361 3.05 -12.73 -4.92
N VAL A 362 1.91 -12.88 -4.24
CA VAL A 362 0.96 -11.76 -4.06
C VAL A 362 1.76 -10.62 -3.46
N ARG A 363 2.10 -9.60 -4.23
CA ARG A 363 2.85 -8.47 -3.69
C ARG A 363 1.98 -7.59 -2.82
N ASP A 364 0.74 -7.39 -3.24
CA ASP A 364 -0.14 -6.46 -2.56
C ASP A 364 -1.57 -6.99 -2.53
N PHE A 365 -2.08 -7.21 -1.34
CA PHE A 365 -3.49 -7.42 -1.08
C PHE A 365 -3.93 -6.43 0.00
N TYR A 366 -4.91 -5.60 -0.33
CA TYR A 366 -5.41 -4.56 0.56
C TYR A 366 -6.85 -4.84 0.92
N ASP A 367 -7.10 -4.97 2.22
CA ASP A 367 -8.44 -5.02 2.79
C ASP A 367 -8.95 -3.60 3.02
N PHE A 368 -10.02 -3.23 2.34
CA PHE A 368 -10.71 -1.97 2.51
C PHE A 368 -12.09 -2.14 3.16
N GLY A 369 -12.25 -3.22 3.92
CA GLY A 369 -13.41 -3.47 4.78
C GLY A 369 -14.58 -4.16 4.11
N GLY A 370 -15.21 -3.59 3.13
CA GLY A 370 -16.29 -4.20 2.33
C GLY A 370 -15.86 -4.54 0.92
N GLY A 371 -14.57 -4.40 0.62
CA GLY A 371 -13.94 -4.72 -0.64
C GLY A 371 -12.45 -4.89 -0.49
N PHE A 372 -11.79 -5.29 -1.56
CA PHE A 372 -10.35 -5.48 -1.59
C PHE A 372 -9.76 -5.02 -2.93
N TYR A 373 -8.47 -4.71 -2.90
CA TYR A 373 -7.63 -4.46 -4.06
C TYR A 373 -6.41 -5.38 -4.00
N PHE A 374 -5.98 -5.89 -5.15
CA PHE A 374 -4.79 -6.73 -5.24
C PHE A 374 -3.94 -6.39 -6.45
N THR A 375 -2.65 -6.67 -6.33
CA THR A 375 -1.70 -6.61 -7.43
C THR A 375 -0.79 -7.84 -7.39
N PHE A 376 -0.75 -8.60 -8.49
CA PHE A 376 0.13 -9.74 -8.68
C PHE A 376 1.10 -9.47 -9.82
N LEU A 377 2.34 -9.91 -9.67
CA LEU A 377 3.26 -10.02 -10.79
C LEU A 377 3.13 -11.42 -11.39
N ILE A 378 2.73 -11.49 -12.64
CA ILE A 378 2.70 -12.73 -13.42
C ILE A 378 3.95 -12.75 -14.31
N GLY A 379 4.79 -13.81 -14.21
CA GLY A 379 5.97 -13.99 -15.03
C GLY A 379 7.25 -14.23 -14.24
N ARG A 380 8.36 -14.48 -14.93
CA ARG A 380 9.65 -14.79 -14.30
C ARG A 380 10.46 -13.53 -14.01
N GLU A 381 10.77 -13.30 -12.75
CA GLU A 381 11.89 -12.45 -12.36
C GLU A 381 13.20 -13.27 -12.46
N ARG A 382 14.09 -12.93 -13.39
CA ARG A 382 15.45 -13.50 -13.41
C ARG A 382 16.39 -12.52 -12.73
N ASN A 383 16.89 -12.90 -11.56
CA ASN A 383 18.04 -12.22 -10.96
C ASN A 383 19.29 -12.57 -11.80
N LYS A 384 19.87 -11.60 -12.50
CA LYS A 384 21.25 -11.71 -12.94
C LYS A 384 22.12 -11.40 -11.71
N GLY A 385 22.79 -12.43 -11.19
CA GLY A 385 23.82 -12.25 -10.17
C GLY A 385 24.88 -11.27 -10.67
N GLY A 386 24.98 -10.12 -10.00
CA GLY A 386 25.87 -9.02 -10.31
C GLY A 386 25.29 -7.71 -9.79
N LEU A 387 26.12 -6.76 -9.43
CA LEU A 387 25.77 -5.44 -8.87
C LEU A 387 24.90 -4.53 -9.78
N GLY A 388 24.20 -5.09 -10.75
CA GLY A 388 23.27 -4.39 -11.64
C GLY A 388 21.82 -4.70 -11.30
N TYR A 389 21.06 -3.71 -10.89
CA TYR A 389 19.62 -3.75 -10.66
C TYR A 389 18.83 -3.90 -11.98
N GLY A 390 19.01 -5.02 -12.68
CA GLY A 390 18.26 -5.34 -13.89
C GLY A 390 17.36 -6.55 -13.63
N ILE A 391 16.06 -6.32 -13.50
CA ILE A 391 15.06 -7.38 -13.54
C ILE A 391 14.87 -7.73 -15.01
N LEU A 392 15.30 -8.93 -15.41
CA LEU A 392 14.90 -9.49 -16.71
C LEU A 392 13.54 -10.14 -16.54
N VAL A 393 12.57 -9.62 -17.25
CA VAL A 393 11.20 -10.10 -17.23
C VAL A 393 10.93 -10.81 -18.55
N ASP A 394 10.20 -11.93 -18.49
CA ASP A 394 9.70 -12.63 -19.66
C ASP A 394 8.81 -11.67 -20.47
N GLU A 395 8.84 -11.74 -21.79
CA GLU A 395 8.00 -10.93 -22.69
C GLU A 395 6.50 -11.07 -22.43
N ASN A 396 6.08 -12.17 -21.79
CA ASN A 396 4.70 -12.41 -21.35
C ASN A 396 4.45 -12.04 -19.88
N ALA A 397 5.43 -11.47 -19.20
CA ALA A 397 5.26 -11.05 -17.82
C ALA A 397 4.48 -9.74 -17.74
N GLY A 398 3.69 -9.61 -16.69
CA GLY A 398 2.89 -8.42 -16.48
C GLY A 398 2.30 -8.35 -15.08
N TRP A 399 1.63 -7.25 -14.81
CA TRP A 399 0.91 -7.01 -13.57
C TRP A 399 -0.56 -7.33 -13.77
N LEU A 400 -1.09 -8.23 -12.94
CA LEU A 400 -2.53 -8.44 -12.79
C LEU A 400 -2.98 -7.62 -11.58
N THR A 401 -3.86 -6.68 -11.82
CA THR A 401 -4.46 -5.85 -10.77
C THR A 401 -5.95 -6.05 -10.76
N GLY A 402 -6.58 -6.00 -9.59
CA GLY A 402 -8.03 -6.07 -9.50
C GLY A 402 -8.54 -5.48 -8.20
N GLU A 403 -9.76 -5.01 -8.26
CA GLU A 403 -10.52 -4.57 -7.11
C GLU A 403 -11.91 -5.18 -7.15
N ALA A 404 -12.46 -5.43 -5.97
CA ALA A 404 -13.82 -5.96 -5.85
C ALA A 404 -14.50 -5.54 -4.56
N ILE A 405 -15.82 -5.54 -4.59
CA ILE A 405 -16.69 -5.35 -3.43
C ILE A 405 -17.61 -6.55 -3.27
N ALA A 406 -18.01 -6.82 -2.03
CA ALA A 406 -19.06 -7.79 -1.76
C ALA A 406 -20.41 -7.18 -2.11
N GLU A 407 -21.21 -7.93 -2.85
CA GLU A 407 -22.63 -7.66 -3.08
C GLU A 407 -23.48 -8.83 -2.52
N SER A 408 -24.79 -8.64 -2.41
CA SER A 408 -25.73 -9.67 -1.90
C SER A 408 -25.62 -11.01 -2.62
N ASN A 409 -25.20 -11.01 -3.87
CA ASN A 409 -25.12 -12.19 -4.75
C ASN A 409 -23.68 -12.65 -5.03
N GLY A 410 -22.68 -12.15 -4.29
CA GLY A 410 -21.28 -12.53 -4.47
C GLY A 410 -20.31 -11.37 -4.46
N VAL A 411 -19.26 -11.51 -5.24
CA VAL A 411 -18.20 -10.49 -5.39
C VAL A 411 -18.26 -9.89 -6.78
N LYS A 412 -18.13 -8.58 -6.88
CA LYS A 412 -18.16 -7.86 -8.15
C LYS A 412 -17.05 -6.81 -8.20
N GLY A 413 -16.37 -6.71 -9.33
CA GLY A 413 -15.27 -5.77 -9.46
C GLY A 413 -14.74 -5.67 -10.87
N THR A 414 -13.50 -5.23 -11.00
CA THR A 414 -12.76 -5.16 -12.26
C THR A 414 -11.39 -5.81 -12.11
N VAL A 415 -10.88 -6.34 -13.20
CA VAL A 415 -9.54 -6.89 -13.29
C VAL A 415 -8.86 -6.38 -14.55
N SER A 416 -7.59 -6.05 -14.45
CA SER A 416 -6.79 -5.53 -15.56
C SER A 416 -5.43 -6.22 -15.60
N PHE A 417 -4.93 -6.48 -16.80
CA PHE A 417 -3.58 -6.97 -17.01
C PHE A 417 -2.76 -5.90 -17.74
N TYR A 418 -1.56 -5.65 -17.24
CA TYR A 418 -0.59 -4.71 -17.82
C TYR A 418 0.69 -5.46 -18.15
N PRO A 419 1.14 -5.46 -19.41
CA PRO A 419 2.48 -5.94 -19.76
C PRO A 419 3.53 -5.24 -18.91
N TYR A 420 4.60 -5.94 -18.55
CA TYR A 420 5.64 -5.40 -17.68
C TYR A 420 6.28 -4.11 -18.23
N SER A 421 6.34 -3.96 -19.56
CA SER A 421 6.81 -2.76 -20.25
C SER A 421 5.89 -1.54 -20.07
N GLU A 422 4.62 -1.77 -19.74
CA GLU A 422 3.60 -0.75 -19.59
C GLU A 422 3.23 -0.63 -18.11
N ARG A 423 4.14 -0.09 -17.27
CA ARG A 423 3.79 0.21 -15.87
C ARG A 423 2.55 1.09 -15.83
N PRO A 424 1.54 0.75 -15.00
CA PRO A 424 0.39 1.62 -14.83
C PRO A 424 0.84 3.01 -14.41
N LYS A 425 0.57 4.00 -15.26
CA LYS A 425 0.81 5.42 -14.99
C LYS A 425 -0.22 5.95 -14.00
N LYS A 426 0.11 7.08 -13.35
CA LYS A 426 -0.61 7.74 -12.26
C LYS A 426 -2.14 7.90 -12.44
N ASP A 427 -2.65 7.88 -13.66
CA ASP A 427 -4.03 8.29 -14.00
C ASP A 427 -4.91 7.14 -14.46
N ILE A 428 -4.80 5.96 -13.85
CA ILE A 428 -5.67 4.84 -14.23
C ILE A 428 -7.06 4.99 -13.58
N VAL A 429 -7.79 5.96 -14.04
CA VAL A 429 -9.23 5.89 -14.16
C VAL A 429 -9.53 4.81 -15.19
N VAL A 430 -10.29 3.77 -14.80
CA VAL A 430 -10.80 2.68 -15.66
C VAL A 430 -10.27 2.75 -17.09
N GLN A 431 -9.06 2.24 -17.33
CA GLN A 431 -8.44 2.34 -18.66
C GLN A 431 -9.04 1.30 -19.60
N GLN A 432 -9.04 1.63 -20.89
CA GLN A 432 -9.28 0.69 -21.97
C GLN A 432 -8.48 -0.61 -21.71
N GLY A 433 -9.20 -1.68 -21.33
CA GLY A 433 -8.61 -2.98 -20.99
C GLY A 433 -9.05 -3.58 -19.66
N SER A 434 -9.64 -2.81 -18.73
CA SER A 434 -10.27 -3.39 -17.55
C SER A 434 -11.54 -4.14 -17.93
N GLN A 435 -11.63 -5.38 -17.48
CA GLN A 435 -12.81 -6.20 -17.74
C GLN A 435 -13.66 -6.32 -16.47
N PRO A 436 -14.99 -6.32 -16.59
CA PRO A 436 -15.87 -6.63 -15.48
C PRO A 436 -15.49 -7.99 -14.91
N TRP A 437 -15.40 -8.07 -13.59
CA TRP A 437 -15.02 -9.26 -12.87
C TRP A 437 -16.13 -9.69 -11.93
N SER A 438 -16.66 -10.86 -12.16
CA SER A 438 -17.64 -11.52 -11.29
C SER A 438 -17.16 -12.95 -11.04
N PRO A 439 -16.22 -13.15 -10.12
CA PRO A 439 -15.69 -14.48 -9.84
C PRO A 439 -16.75 -15.32 -9.17
N ARG A 440 -16.70 -16.62 -9.41
CA ARG A 440 -17.52 -17.59 -8.69
C ARG A 440 -16.73 -18.15 -7.51
N ARG A 441 -17.42 -18.34 -6.37
CA ARG A 441 -16.84 -19.07 -5.24
C ARG A 441 -16.75 -20.55 -5.62
N VAL A 442 -15.56 -21.12 -5.52
CA VAL A 442 -15.33 -22.55 -5.70
C VAL A 442 -15.53 -23.23 -4.35
N THR A 443 -16.47 -24.17 -4.28
CA THR A 443 -16.62 -25.04 -3.12
C THR A 443 -15.43 -26.00 -3.08
N PRO A 444 -14.82 -26.23 -1.90
CA PRO A 444 -13.71 -27.17 -1.76
C PRO A 444 -14.07 -28.56 -2.20
#